data_fc033985daaa45dd5e6b3a0ff37a056b
#
_entry.id   fc033985daaa45dd5e6b3a0ff37a056b
#
_cell.length_a   1.000
_cell.length_b   1.000
_cell.length_c   1.000
_cell.angle_alpha   90.00
_cell.angle_beta   90.00
_cell.angle_gamma   90.00
#
_symmetry.space_group_name_H-M   'P 1'
#
loop_
_entity.id
_entity.type
_entity.pdbx_description
1 polymer ?
#
loop_
_entity_poly.entity_id
_entity_poly.type
_entity_poly.pdbx_seq_one_letter_code
_entity_poly.pdbx_strand_id
1 'polypeptide(L)'
;MFYYFAYGSCMCPVDLKRTLKENTHQYVVGHAILSGYRLGFYRYSKMRRSGVLDVVPDDKSSVTGVLYHLPWRLSQPLDIREDVHRGGYRHEYVEVKCHGKIYRNVRTYVVVDKLKQEMAPSDWYFNVVLRGAVTCGLPEEYCWSLFNHMHQLQLQQQKAA
;
A
#
# COMPACT_ATOMS: atom_id res chain seq x y z
N MET A 1 4.83 -16.04 -12.80
CA MET A 1 5.27 -14.95 -11.87
C MET A 1 4.74 -13.62 -12.37
N PHE A 2 4.41 -12.71 -11.48
CA PHE A 2 4.05 -11.32 -11.81
C PHE A 2 4.68 -10.37 -10.78
N TYR A 3 4.94 -9.14 -11.20
CA TYR A 3 5.43 -8.09 -10.31
C TYR A 3 4.25 -7.40 -9.63
N TYR A 4 4.41 -7.14 -8.33
CA TYR A 4 3.42 -6.46 -7.50
C TYR A 4 4.10 -5.37 -6.66
N PHE A 5 3.55 -4.17 -6.73
CA PHE A 5 3.98 -3.03 -5.91
C PHE A 5 3.01 -2.80 -4.77
N ALA A 6 3.50 -2.95 -3.55
CA ALA A 6 2.76 -2.75 -2.31
C ALA A 6 3.17 -1.44 -1.64
N TYR A 7 2.19 -0.61 -1.31
CA TYR A 7 2.43 0.71 -0.71
C TYR A 7 1.75 0.90 0.65
N GLY A 8 0.92 -0.02 1.08
CA GLY A 8 0.14 0.03 2.31
C GLY A 8 0.41 -1.15 3.24
N SER A 9 -0.65 -1.73 3.80
CA SER A 9 -0.53 -2.86 4.75
C SER A 9 0.13 -4.10 4.15
N CYS A 10 0.09 -4.26 2.83
CA CYS A 10 0.76 -5.36 2.13
C CYS A 10 2.30 -5.26 2.15
N MET A 11 2.86 -4.14 2.58
CA MET A 11 4.30 -4.05 2.85
C MET A 11 4.70 -4.86 4.08
N CYS A 12 3.77 -5.09 5.02
CA CYS A 12 4.05 -5.86 6.23
C CYS A 12 4.04 -7.36 5.91
N PRO A 13 5.21 -8.06 6.01
CA PRO A 13 5.28 -9.48 5.66
C PRO A 13 4.43 -10.36 6.57
N VAL A 14 4.25 -9.98 7.83
CA VAL A 14 3.43 -10.72 8.79
C VAL A 14 1.95 -10.63 8.43
N ASP A 15 1.47 -9.43 8.12
CA ASP A 15 0.07 -9.22 7.72
C ASP A 15 -0.23 -9.88 6.37
N LEU A 16 0.68 -9.75 5.42
CA LEU A 16 0.54 -10.37 4.11
C LEU A 16 0.54 -11.91 4.19
N LYS A 17 1.40 -12.48 5.04
CA LYS A 17 1.44 -13.92 5.31
C LYS A 17 0.11 -14.45 5.87
N ARG A 18 -0.55 -13.69 6.73
CA ARG A 18 -1.87 -14.08 7.27
C ARG A 18 -2.91 -14.28 6.17
N THR A 19 -2.85 -13.46 5.15
CA THR A 19 -3.78 -13.52 4.02
C THR A 19 -3.38 -14.58 3.00
N LEU A 20 -2.13 -14.57 2.57
CA LEU A 20 -1.65 -15.44 1.49
C LEU A 20 -1.29 -16.84 1.98
N LYS A 21 -1.24 -17.07 3.31
CA LYS A 21 -0.88 -18.36 3.94
C LYS A 21 0.52 -18.84 3.57
N GLU A 22 1.37 -17.93 3.13
CA GLU A 22 2.71 -18.23 2.64
C GLU A 22 3.69 -17.13 3.07
N ASN A 23 4.94 -17.50 3.34
CA ASN A 23 5.99 -16.54 3.64
C ASN A 23 6.37 -15.77 2.38
N THR A 24 6.13 -14.46 2.38
CA THR A 24 6.35 -13.59 1.22
C THR A 24 7.73 -12.96 1.17
N HIS A 25 8.55 -13.09 2.21
CA HIS A 25 9.91 -12.55 2.22
C HIS A 25 10.77 -13.04 1.05
N GLN A 26 10.62 -14.31 0.68
CA GLN A 26 11.34 -14.90 -0.45
C GLN A 26 11.01 -14.25 -1.79
N TYR A 27 9.91 -13.52 -1.89
CA TYR A 27 9.45 -12.86 -3.13
C TYR A 27 9.77 -11.38 -3.16
N VAL A 28 10.37 -10.82 -2.12
CA VAL A 28 10.73 -9.40 -2.09
C VAL A 28 11.88 -9.15 -3.05
N VAL A 29 11.69 -8.23 -3.99
CA VAL A 29 12.75 -7.73 -4.89
C VAL A 29 13.51 -6.60 -4.19
N GLY A 30 12.79 -5.70 -3.54
CA GLY A 30 13.37 -4.58 -2.80
C GLY A 30 12.36 -3.45 -2.62
N HIS A 31 12.78 -2.36 -2.00
CA HIS A 31 11.98 -1.15 -2.01
C HIS A 31 12.04 -0.48 -3.39
N ALA A 32 10.92 0.11 -3.81
CA ALA A 32 10.78 0.68 -5.14
C ALA A 32 10.07 2.03 -5.08
N ILE A 33 10.25 2.83 -6.13
CA ILE A 33 9.68 4.17 -6.26
C ILE A 33 8.69 4.18 -7.43
N LEU A 34 7.46 4.58 -7.13
CA LEU A 34 6.40 4.87 -8.10
C LEU A 34 6.30 6.39 -8.27
N SER A 35 6.81 6.91 -9.37
CA SER A 35 6.74 8.34 -9.68
C SER A 35 5.40 8.73 -10.29
N GLY A 36 4.96 9.96 -10.06
CA GLY A 36 3.72 10.49 -10.62
C GLY A 36 2.47 10.09 -9.85
N TYR A 37 2.63 9.67 -8.60
CA TYR A 37 1.53 9.30 -7.69
C TYR A 37 1.81 9.83 -6.29
N ARG A 38 0.74 10.02 -5.52
CA ARG A 38 0.81 10.30 -4.07
C ARG A 38 -0.09 9.35 -3.30
N LEU A 39 0.20 9.18 -2.02
CA LEU A 39 -0.66 8.44 -1.10
C LEU A 39 -1.88 9.27 -0.69
N GLY A 40 -2.99 8.58 -0.42
CA GLY A 40 -4.15 9.15 0.24
C GLY A 40 -4.99 8.06 0.90
N PHE A 41 -5.75 8.43 1.92
CA PHE A 41 -6.63 7.51 2.65
C PHE A 41 -8.07 7.66 2.12
N TYR A 42 -8.30 7.20 0.89
CA TYR A 42 -9.53 7.44 0.16
C TYR A 42 -10.54 6.29 0.19
N ARG A 43 -10.37 5.36 1.11
CA ARG A 43 -11.32 4.27 1.35
C ARG A 43 -11.48 4.00 2.83
N TYR A 44 -12.70 3.68 3.27
CA TYR A 44 -12.96 3.13 4.58
C TYR A 44 -13.13 1.61 4.49
N SER A 45 -12.32 0.86 5.20
CA SER A 45 -12.43 -0.59 5.32
C SER A 45 -13.28 -0.94 6.54
N LYS A 46 -14.47 -1.49 6.31
CA LYS A 46 -15.36 -1.96 7.39
C LYS A 46 -14.72 -3.09 8.19
N MET A 47 -14.01 -3.99 7.52
CA MET A 47 -13.34 -5.13 8.15
C MET A 47 -12.23 -4.67 9.09
N ARG A 48 -11.45 -3.67 8.69
CA ARG A 48 -10.34 -3.12 9.48
C ARG A 48 -10.76 -1.96 10.38
N ARG A 49 -11.98 -1.46 10.22
CA ARG A 49 -12.50 -0.26 10.91
C ARG A 49 -11.55 0.91 10.81
N SER A 50 -11.07 1.18 9.60
CA SER A 50 -9.97 2.11 9.34
C SER A 50 -10.10 2.76 7.99
N GLY A 51 -9.66 4.02 7.89
CA GLY A 51 -9.23 4.58 6.62
C GLY A 51 -8.05 3.76 6.11
N VAL A 52 -8.03 3.45 4.83
CA VAL A 52 -6.98 2.64 4.20
C VAL A 52 -6.40 3.35 2.98
N LEU A 53 -5.15 3.02 2.66
CA LEU A 53 -4.36 3.69 1.64
C LEU A 53 -4.84 3.39 0.22
N ASP A 54 -4.67 4.42 -0.60
CA ASP A 54 -4.81 4.46 -2.04
C ASP A 54 -3.63 5.21 -2.63
N VAL A 55 -3.37 5.04 -3.90
CA VAL A 55 -2.46 5.89 -4.67
C VAL A 55 -3.23 6.60 -5.77
N VAL A 56 -3.00 7.88 -5.91
CA VAL A 56 -3.67 8.71 -6.90
C VAL A 56 -2.65 9.47 -7.74
N PRO A 57 -2.94 9.74 -9.03
CA PRO A 57 -2.03 10.50 -9.88
C PRO A 57 -1.70 11.87 -9.30
N ASP A 58 -0.41 12.19 -9.29
CA ASP A 58 0.14 13.50 -8.90
C ASP A 58 1.54 13.65 -9.49
N ASP A 59 1.69 14.50 -10.49
CA ASP A 59 2.91 14.68 -11.27
C ASP A 59 4.12 15.08 -10.41
N LYS A 60 3.87 15.72 -9.27
CA LYS A 60 4.92 16.30 -8.41
C LYS A 60 5.32 15.38 -7.27
N SER A 61 4.70 14.22 -7.18
CA SER A 61 4.89 13.30 -6.05
C SER A 61 5.46 11.97 -6.50
N SER A 62 5.95 11.23 -5.53
CA SER A 62 6.31 9.82 -5.68
C SER A 62 5.94 9.03 -4.43
N VAL A 63 5.71 7.74 -4.62
CA VAL A 63 5.38 6.81 -3.54
C VAL A 63 6.47 5.76 -3.47
N THR A 64 6.97 5.51 -2.27
CA THR A 64 7.90 4.41 -2.02
C THR A 64 7.14 3.22 -1.44
N GLY A 65 7.47 2.03 -1.89
CA GLY A 65 6.82 0.81 -1.45
C GLY A 65 7.73 -0.40 -1.64
N VAL A 66 7.14 -1.57 -1.58
CA VAL A 66 7.85 -2.85 -1.73
C VAL A 66 7.48 -3.49 -3.06
N LEU A 67 8.48 -3.86 -3.83
CA LEU A 67 8.30 -4.62 -5.06
C LEU A 67 8.45 -6.11 -4.76
N TYR A 68 7.44 -6.86 -5.11
CA TYR A 68 7.40 -8.33 -5.03
C TYR A 68 7.42 -8.95 -6.42
N HIS A 69 8.00 -10.15 -6.52
CA HIS A 69 7.86 -11.03 -7.69
C HIS A 69 7.12 -12.28 -7.25
N LEU A 70 5.80 -12.27 -7.40
CA LEU A 70 4.89 -13.26 -6.84
C LEU A 70 4.53 -14.36 -7.86
N PRO A 71 4.37 -15.62 -7.41
CA PRO A 71 3.82 -16.65 -8.26
C PRO A 71 2.32 -16.43 -8.56
N TRP A 72 1.88 -16.80 -9.76
CA TRP A 72 0.50 -16.58 -10.22
C TRP A 72 -0.57 -17.18 -9.30
N ARG A 73 -0.26 -18.26 -8.57
CA ARG A 73 -1.18 -18.85 -7.60
C ARG A 73 -1.59 -17.88 -6.48
N LEU A 74 -0.80 -16.85 -6.21
CA LEU A 74 -1.09 -15.86 -5.19
C LEU A 74 -1.92 -14.66 -5.71
N SER A 75 -2.19 -14.62 -7.02
CA SER A 75 -2.97 -13.54 -7.63
C SER A 75 -4.40 -13.48 -7.09
N GLN A 76 -5.09 -14.61 -7.07
CA GLN A 76 -6.47 -14.67 -6.58
C GLN A 76 -6.59 -14.37 -5.07
N PRO A 77 -5.77 -14.96 -4.18
CA PRO A 77 -5.78 -14.58 -2.76
C PRO A 77 -5.52 -13.08 -2.52
N LEU A 78 -4.65 -12.48 -3.32
CA LEU A 78 -4.37 -11.05 -3.25
C LEU A 78 -5.57 -10.22 -3.69
N ASP A 79 -6.24 -10.60 -4.77
CA ASP A 79 -7.46 -9.94 -5.26
C ASP A 79 -8.61 -10.02 -4.23
N ILE A 80 -8.74 -11.15 -3.54
CA ILE A 80 -9.70 -11.31 -2.45
C ILE A 80 -9.38 -10.34 -1.30
N ARG A 81 -8.12 -10.25 -0.92
CA ARG A 81 -7.65 -9.31 0.11
C ARG A 81 -8.01 -7.87 -0.22
N GLU A 82 -7.85 -7.48 -1.47
CA GLU A 82 -8.09 -6.13 -1.97
C GLU A 82 -9.57 -5.89 -2.37
N ASP A 83 -10.42 -6.85 -2.09
CA ASP A 83 -11.87 -6.76 -2.31
C ASP A 83 -12.23 -6.43 -3.77
N VAL A 84 -11.44 -6.97 -4.72
CA VAL A 84 -11.59 -6.67 -6.16
C VAL A 84 -12.97 -7.09 -6.66
N HIS A 85 -13.47 -8.26 -6.27
CA HIS A 85 -14.76 -8.77 -6.71
C HIS A 85 -15.96 -7.94 -6.24
N ARG A 86 -15.79 -7.15 -5.18
CA ARG A 86 -16.83 -6.26 -4.64
C ARG A 86 -16.63 -4.80 -5.02
N GLY A 87 -15.67 -4.53 -5.92
CA GLY A 87 -15.38 -3.18 -6.36
C GLY A 87 -14.66 -2.32 -5.33
N GLY A 88 -13.88 -2.91 -4.42
CA GLY A 88 -13.07 -2.17 -3.46
C GLY A 88 -11.88 -1.52 -4.13
N TYR A 89 -10.96 -2.35 -4.57
CA TYR A 89 -9.81 -1.95 -5.38
C TYR A 89 -9.90 -2.59 -6.77
N ARG A 90 -9.16 -2.03 -7.71
CA ARG A 90 -8.93 -2.61 -9.04
C ARG A 90 -7.44 -2.68 -9.34
N HIS A 91 -7.07 -3.53 -10.27
CA HIS A 91 -5.72 -3.56 -10.80
C HIS A 91 -5.39 -2.24 -11.50
N GLU A 92 -4.20 -1.74 -11.26
CA GLU A 92 -3.54 -0.71 -12.03
C GLU A 92 -2.16 -1.22 -12.42
N TYR A 93 -1.74 -1.00 -13.65
CA TYR A 93 -0.41 -1.41 -14.11
C TYR A 93 0.47 -0.18 -14.24
N VAL A 94 1.58 -0.21 -13.54
CA VAL A 94 2.48 0.93 -13.37
C VAL A 94 3.92 0.56 -13.69
N GLU A 95 4.76 1.58 -13.77
CA GLU A 95 6.20 1.46 -13.90
C GLU A 95 6.84 1.91 -12.58
N VAL A 96 7.75 1.11 -12.04
CA VAL A 96 8.46 1.44 -10.79
C VAL A 96 9.96 1.29 -10.99
N LYS A 97 10.72 2.05 -10.21
CA LYS A 97 12.19 1.97 -10.16
C LYS A 97 12.64 1.26 -8.91
N CYS A 98 13.42 0.19 -9.05
CA CYS A 98 13.96 -0.58 -7.94
C CYS A 98 15.43 -0.90 -8.21
N HIS A 99 16.32 -0.57 -7.28
CA HIS A 99 17.77 -0.74 -7.43
C HIS A 99 18.33 -0.16 -8.74
N GLY A 100 17.84 1.02 -9.14
CA GLY A 100 18.26 1.68 -10.37
C GLY A 100 17.68 1.09 -11.66
N LYS A 101 16.92 0.01 -11.59
CA LYS A 101 16.29 -0.66 -12.73
C LYS A 101 14.80 -0.30 -12.81
N ILE A 102 14.31 -0.12 -14.04
CA ILE A 102 12.90 0.13 -14.32
C ILE A 102 12.17 -1.21 -14.53
N TYR A 103 11.08 -1.40 -13.78
CA TYR A 103 10.17 -2.53 -13.92
C TYR A 103 8.85 -2.03 -14.50
N ARG A 104 8.42 -2.63 -15.61
CA ARG A 104 7.17 -2.31 -16.31
C ARG A 104 6.12 -3.36 -16.07
N ASN A 105 4.85 -3.02 -16.34
CA ASN A 105 3.70 -3.91 -16.12
C ASN A 105 3.65 -4.45 -14.69
N VAL A 106 3.98 -3.60 -13.74
CA VAL A 106 3.90 -3.91 -12.32
C VAL A 106 2.47 -3.70 -11.86
N ARG A 107 1.84 -4.73 -11.32
CA ARG A 107 0.50 -4.61 -10.74
C ARG A 107 0.56 -3.82 -9.44
N THR A 108 -0.36 -2.90 -9.29
CA THR A 108 -0.72 -2.33 -7.99
C THR A 108 -2.24 -2.27 -7.88
N TYR A 109 -2.76 -1.84 -6.75
CA TYR A 109 -4.20 -1.75 -6.52
C TYR A 109 -4.56 -0.31 -6.23
N VAL A 110 -5.63 0.18 -6.86
CA VAL A 110 -6.15 1.51 -6.63
C VAL A 110 -7.63 1.43 -6.26
N VAL A 111 -8.08 2.33 -5.39
CA VAL A 111 -9.47 2.37 -4.95
C VAL A 111 -10.39 2.72 -6.13
N VAL A 112 -11.50 1.99 -6.27
CA VAL A 112 -12.49 2.24 -7.34
C VAL A 112 -13.33 3.47 -7.00
N ASP A 113 -14.05 3.43 -5.88
CA ASP A 113 -14.91 4.52 -5.41
C ASP A 113 -14.20 5.31 -4.32
N LYS A 114 -13.48 6.36 -4.73
CA LYS A 114 -12.67 7.17 -3.82
C LYS A 114 -13.55 8.09 -2.98
N LEU A 115 -13.23 8.19 -1.68
CA LEU A 115 -13.77 9.22 -0.81
C LEU A 115 -13.34 10.60 -1.30
N LYS A 116 -14.17 11.61 -1.06
CA LYS A 116 -13.84 13.02 -1.41
C LYS A 116 -12.74 13.58 -0.50
N GLN A 117 -12.72 13.14 0.75
CA GLN A 117 -11.74 13.54 1.76
C GLN A 117 -11.09 12.30 2.36
N GLU A 118 -9.84 12.45 2.76
CA GLU A 118 -9.13 11.37 3.42
C GLU A 118 -9.78 11.03 4.77
N MET A 119 -9.76 9.74 5.09
CA MET A 119 -10.22 9.23 6.38
C MET A 119 -9.04 8.68 7.17
N ALA A 120 -8.95 9.04 8.45
CA ALA A 120 -7.84 8.63 9.30
C ALA A 120 -7.72 7.10 9.42
N PRO A 121 -6.49 6.58 9.45
CA PRO A 121 -6.26 5.18 9.78
C PRO A 121 -6.56 4.91 11.26
N SER A 122 -6.98 3.66 11.55
CA SER A 122 -6.98 3.17 12.93
C SER A 122 -5.54 2.99 13.43
N ASP A 123 -5.36 2.89 14.75
CA ASP A 123 -4.05 2.63 15.34
C ASP A 123 -3.44 1.32 14.83
N TRP A 124 -4.26 0.30 14.68
CA TRP A 124 -3.81 -0.98 14.13
C TRP A 124 -3.27 -0.84 12.70
N TYR A 125 -4.02 -0.19 11.81
CA TYR A 125 -3.61 0.00 10.42
C TYR A 125 -2.37 0.89 10.31
N PHE A 126 -2.33 1.96 11.10
CA PHE A 126 -1.17 2.85 11.23
C PHE A 126 0.11 2.05 11.54
N ASN A 127 0.02 1.21 12.59
CA ASN A 127 1.16 0.39 13.01
C ASN A 127 1.56 -0.66 11.98
N VAL A 128 0.60 -1.30 11.31
CA VAL A 128 0.89 -2.31 10.27
C VAL A 128 1.62 -1.68 9.09
N VAL A 129 1.14 -0.53 8.61
CA VAL A 129 1.76 0.17 7.48
C VAL A 129 3.18 0.62 7.84
N LEU A 130 3.35 1.27 8.98
CA LEU A 130 4.65 1.77 9.42
C LEU A 130 5.64 0.63 9.67
N ARG A 131 5.20 -0.45 10.31
CA ARG A 131 6.02 -1.64 10.54
C ARG A 131 6.50 -2.25 9.21
N GLY A 132 5.62 -2.36 8.23
CA GLY A 132 5.98 -2.86 6.91
C GLY A 132 7.04 -2.01 6.23
N ALA A 133 6.88 -0.69 6.27
CA ALA A 133 7.84 0.26 5.71
C ALA A 133 9.22 0.12 6.36
N VAL A 134 9.28 0.10 7.69
CA VAL A 134 10.53 -0.03 8.45
C VAL A 134 11.17 -1.40 8.22
N THR A 135 10.40 -2.48 8.32
CA THR A 135 10.91 -3.86 8.21
C THR A 135 11.47 -4.15 6.81
N CYS A 136 10.86 -3.58 5.77
CA CYS A 136 11.31 -3.76 4.40
C CYS A 136 12.37 -2.73 3.96
N GLY A 137 12.89 -1.93 4.89
CA GLY A 137 14.02 -1.05 4.64
C GLY A 137 13.72 0.17 3.79
N LEU A 138 12.49 0.69 3.83
CA LEU A 138 12.19 1.95 3.18
C LEU A 138 13.03 3.09 3.80
N PRO A 139 13.40 4.12 3.01
CA PRO A 139 14.18 5.24 3.54
C PRO A 139 13.56 5.86 4.78
N GLU A 140 14.38 6.21 5.75
CA GLU A 140 13.92 6.79 7.03
C GLU A 140 13.06 8.04 6.82
N GLU A 141 13.45 8.93 5.92
CA GLU A 141 12.69 10.14 5.60
C GLU A 141 11.28 9.82 5.09
N TYR A 142 11.16 8.77 4.28
CA TYR A 142 9.85 8.32 3.81
C TYR A 142 9.01 7.75 4.96
N CYS A 143 9.61 6.97 5.86
CA CYS A 143 8.92 6.44 7.05
C CYS A 143 8.40 7.58 7.94
N TRP A 144 9.17 8.63 8.15
CA TRP A 144 8.73 9.82 8.88
C TRP A 144 7.62 10.58 8.16
N SER A 145 7.71 10.73 6.85
CA SER A 145 6.65 11.34 6.04
C SER A 145 5.34 10.56 6.15
N LEU A 146 5.42 9.25 6.10
CA LEU A 146 4.28 8.35 6.26
C LEU A 146 3.67 8.45 7.67
N PHE A 147 4.50 8.44 8.69
CA PHE A 147 4.08 8.66 10.09
C PHE A 147 3.34 9.99 10.23
N ASN A 148 3.92 11.07 9.75
CA ASN A 148 3.35 12.42 9.88
C ASN A 148 2.00 12.51 9.15
N HIS A 149 1.88 11.95 7.96
CA HIS A 149 0.62 11.92 7.21
C HIS A 149 -0.49 11.24 8.02
N MET A 150 -0.23 10.03 8.53
CA MET A 150 -1.21 9.27 9.32
C MET A 150 -1.55 9.96 10.64
N HIS A 151 -0.54 10.50 11.32
CA HIS A 151 -0.73 11.19 12.59
C HIS A 151 -1.58 12.46 12.44
N GLN A 152 -1.34 13.25 11.39
CA GLN A 152 -2.12 14.45 11.10
C GLN A 152 -3.59 14.11 10.84
N LEU A 153 -3.87 13.06 10.10
CA LEU A 153 -5.26 12.61 9.87
C LEU A 153 -5.95 12.20 11.15
N GLN A 154 -5.25 11.50 12.05
CA GLN A 154 -5.81 11.12 13.36
C GLN A 154 -6.08 12.34 14.24
N LEU A 155 -5.19 13.32 14.25
CA LEU A 155 -5.39 14.57 14.99
C LEU A 155 -6.59 15.36 14.46
N GLN A 156 -6.75 15.45 13.15
CA GLN A 156 -7.89 16.13 12.54
C GLN A 156 -9.21 15.44 12.87
N GLN A 157 -9.24 14.12 12.86
CA GLN A 157 -10.43 13.34 13.23
C GLN A 157 -10.80 13.53 14.70
N GLN A 158 -9.84 13.58 15.61
CA GLN A 158 -10.07 13.85 17.04
C GLN A 158 -10.66 15.24 17.28
N LYS A 159 -10.20 16.26 16.52
CA LYS A 159 -10.73 17.62 16.63
C LYS A 159 -12.14 17.78 16.09
N ALA A 160 -12.53 16.94 15.12
CA ALA A 160 -13.87 16.94 14.51
C ALA A 160 -14.89 16.15 15.32
N ALA A 161 -14.45 15.34 16.29
CA ALA A 161 -15.32 14.52 17.15
C ALA A 161 -15.93 15.31 18.32
#